data_184b5bdc52b810cb724542f8bc986252
#
_entry.id   184b5bdc52b810cb724542f8bc986252
#
_cell.length_a   1.000
_cell.length_b   1.000
_cell.length_c   1.000
_cell.angle_alpha   90.00
_cell.angle_beta   90.00
_cell.angle_gamma   90.00
#
_symmetry.space_group_name_H-M   'P 1'
#
loop_
_entity.id
_entity.type
_entity.pdbx_description
1 polymer ?
#
loop_
_entity_poly.entity_id
_entity_poly.type
_entity_poly.pdbx_seq_one_letter_code
_entity_poly.pdbx_strand_id
1 'polypeptide(L)'
;PKYTLPDWFAPLQSRLHKMADELTASLTGWHGSDATFRPEDFGLISGEKATRAIQSAIDKAGEDGGTVRLSGGDYVSGTLILRSNVRLMVDSGSRLLASTDLADYPEQIARRLTVQDTNMGMNQSLIFAEGCENICICGGELDGQGTRANFPGDETCHGTPGRPFLMRILDCRNVHVHDITLRSAACWMENYLNCDRVLLERVTVRNQTNYNND
;
A
#
# COMPACT_ATOMS: atom_id res chain seq x y z
N PRO A 1 -7.02 -42.81 -7.76
CA PRO A 1 -6.63 -42.92 -6.36
C PRO A 1 -7.23 -41.75 -5.59
N LYS A 2 -8.08 -42.03 -4.60
CA LYS A 2 -8.54 -41.02 -3.65
C LYS A 2 -7.32 -40.73 -2.75
N TYR A 3 -6.79 -39.50 -2.81
CA TYR A 3 -5.82 -39.05 -1.83
C TYR A 3 -6.49 -39.01 -0.45
N THR A 4 -6.04 -39.85 0.46
CA THR A 4 -6.39 -39.78 1.87
C THR A 4 -5.38 -38.83 2.52
N LEU A 5 -5.85 -37.73 3.10
CA LEU A 5 -5.00 -36.83 3.86
C LEU A 5 -4.43 -37.52 5.09
N PRO A 6 -3.18 -37.32 5.47
CA PRO A 6 -2.57 -37.89 6.67
C PRO A 6 -3.33 -37.49 7.94
N ASP A 7 -3.32 -38.33 8.96
CA ASP A 7 -4.05 -38.11 10.23
C ASP A 7 -3.66 -36.80 10.95
N TRP A 8 -2.43 -36.34 10.77
CA TRP A 8 -1.97 -35.08 11.34
C TRP A 8 -2.52 -33.83 10.65
N PHE A 9 -3.09 -33.97 9.44
CA PHE A 9 -3.51 -32.82 8.62
C PHE A 9 -4.71 -32.08 9.23
N ALA A 10 -5.75 -32.81 9.65
CA ALA A 10 -6.97 -32.19 10.19
C ALA A 10 -6.72 -31.41 11.49
N PRO A 11 -5.94 -31.93 12.48
CA PRO A 11 -5.56 -31.15 13.67
C PRO A 11 -4.74 -29.92 13.34
N LEU A 12 -3.79 -30.01 12.37
CA LEU A 12 -3.00 -28.89 11.93
C LEU A 12 -3.87 -27.82 11.26
N GLN A 13 -4.76 -28.23 10.38
CA GLN A 13 -5.69 -27.34 9.69
C GLN A 13 -6.59 -26.59 10.69
N SER A 14 -7.16 -27.29 11.66
CA SER A 14 -8.00 -26.68 12.71
C SER A 14 -7.22 -25.65 13.54
N ARG A 15 -5.96 -25.96 13.86
CA ARG A 15 -5.08 -25.06 14.59
C ARG A 15 -4.74 -23.81 13.76
N LEU A 16 -4.47 -23.97 12.47
CA LEU A 16 -4.19 -22.86 11.56
C LEU A 16 -5.42 -21.96 11.39
N HIS A 17 -6.63 -22.55 11.24
CA HIS A 17 -7.86 -21.75 11.17
C HIS A 17 -8.07 -20.95 12.45
N LYS A 18 -7.92 -21.56 13.63
CA LYS A 18 -8.04 -20.82 14.88
C LYS A 18 -7.04 -19.68 15.00
N MET A 19 -5.79 -19.90 14.63
CA MET A 19 -4.77 -18.83 14.61
C MET A 19 -5.12 -17.73 13.61
N ALA A 20 -5.66 -18.09 12.44
CA ALA A 20 -6.12 -17.12 11.44
C ALA A 20 -7.30 -16.29 11.96
N ASP A 21 -8.28 -16.92 12.61
CA ASP A 21 -9.44 -16.24 13.21
C ASP A 21 -9.02 -15.27 14.32
N GLU A 22 -8.12 -15.71 15.21
CA GLU A 22 -7.56 -14.87 16.28
C GLU A 22 -6.79 -13.66 15.71
N LEU A 23 -5.99 -13.89 14.67
CA LEU A 23 -5.26 -12.82 13.98
C LEU A 23 -6.22 -11.85 13.31
N THR A 24 -7.19 -12.35 12.55
CA THR A 24 -8.22 -11.54 11.89
C THR A 24 -8.96 -10.69 12.91
N ALA A 25 -9.43 -11.28 14.01
CA ALA A 25 -10.11 -10.54 15.08
C ALA A 25 -9.24 -9.43 15.69
N SER A 26 -7.92 -9.64 15.79
CA SER A 26 -6.98 -8.65 16.32
C SER A 26 -6.68 -7.50 15.36
N LEU A 27 -6.90 -7.68 14.05
CA LEU A 27 -6.55 -6.71 13.00
C LEU A 27 -7.78 -6.00 12.39
N THR A 28 -8.98 -6.58 12.49
CA THR A 28 -10.20 -6.04 11.87
C THR A 28 -10.77 -4.79 12.55
N GLY A 29 -10.33 -4.48 13.77
CA GLY A 29 -10.69 -3.25 14.45
C GLY A 29 -9.72 -2.11 14.11
N TRP A 30 -10.24 -0.91 13.81
CA TRP A 30 -9.40 0.27 13.82
C TRP A 30 -9.02 0.61 15.28
N HIS A 31 -7.72 0.65 15.56
CA HIS A 31 -7.18 0.87 16.90
C HIS A 31 -6.63 2.28 17.12
N GLY A 32 -6.76 3.15 16.11
CA GLY A 32 -6.36 4.55 16.20
C GLY A 32 -7.50 5.46 16.71
N SER A 33 -7.20 6.76 16.76
CA SER A 33 -8.16 7.80 17.10
C SER A 33 -9.29 7.90 16.06
N ASP A 34 -10.45 8.39 16.46
CA ASP A 34 -11.58 8.73 15.58
C ASP A 34 -11.37 10.04 14.80
N ALA A 35 -10.26 10.73 15.04
CA ALA A 35 -9.91 11.96 14.34
C ALA A 35 -9.80 11.70 12.81
N THR A 36 -10.35 12.62 12.04
CA THR A 36 -10.30 12.55 10.58
C THR A 36 -9.65 13.82 10.03
N PHE A 37 -8.69 13.61 9.16
CA PHE A 37 -7.91 14.64 8.49
C PHE A 37 -8.17 14.57 6.98
N ARG A 38 -8.45 15.70 6.37
CA ARG A 38 -8.71 15.79 4.93
C ARG A 38 -7.64 16.63 4.27
N PRO A 39 -7.14 16.25 3.08
CA PRO A 39 -6.13 17.05 2.36
C PRO A 39 -6.55 18.51 2.15
N GLU A 40 -7.85 18.77 2.03
CA GLU A 40 -8.44 20.09 1.87
C GLU A 40 -8.09 21.02 3.06
N ASP A 41 -7.97 20.47 4.26
CA ASP A 41 -7.59 21.21 5.48
C ASP A 41 -6.08 21.52 5.52
N PHE A 42 -5.31 20.93 4.62
CA PHE A 42 -3.84 21.06 4.52
C PHE A 42 -3.38 21.72 3.22
N GLY A 43 -4.23 22.56 2.66
CA GLY A 43 -3.87 23.39 1.50
C GLY A 43 -3.87 22.66 0.17
N LEU A 44 -4.75 21.70 0.00
CA LEU A 44 -5.00 21.10 -1.31
C LEU A 44 -5.52 22.17 -2.28
N ILE A 45 -4.87 22.27 -3.43
CA ILE A 45 -5.29 23.16 -4.52
C ILE A 45 -5.92 22.32 -5.64
N SER A 46 -7.11 22.68 -6.03
CA SER A 46 -7.83 21.96 -7.09
C SER A 46 -7.04 22.00 -8.40
N GLY A 47 -6.87 20.82 -9.02
CA GLY A 47 -6.11 20.66 -10.27
C GLY A 47 -4.59 20.52 -10.10
N GLU A 48 -4.07 20.64 -8.88
CA GLU A 48 -2.67 20.38 -8.59
C GLU A 48 -2.46 18.98 -7.99
N LYS A 49 -1.19 18.54 -7.94
CA LYS A 49 -0.81 17.30 -7.26
C LYS A 49 -1.10 17.41 -5.76
N ALA A 50 -1.79 16.43 -5.22
CA ALA A 50 -2.22 16.41 -3.81
C ALA A 50 -1.14 15.92 -2.84
N THR A 51 0.04 15.52 -3.31
CA THR A 51 1.11 14.87 -2.53
C THR A 51 1.38 15.60 -1.21
N ARG A 52 1.63 16.90 -1.27
CA ARG A 52 1.96 17.69 -0.07
C ARG A 52 0.81 17.75 0.93
N ALA A 53 -0.41 17.97 0.44
CA ALA A 53 -1.58 18.09 1.30
C ALA A 53 -1.92 16.76 1.97
N ILE A 54 -1.87 15.65 1.21
CA ILE A 54 -2.08 14.30 1.75
C ILE A 54 -0.97 13.95 2.75
N GLN A 55 0.30 14.22 2.42
CA GLN A 55 1.41 13.94 3.33
C GLN A 55 1.28 14.72 4.64
N SER A 56 0.90 16.00 4.58
CA SER A 56 0.67 16.82 5.78
C SER A 56 -0.48 16.26 6.64
N ALA A 57 -1.53 15.76 6.01
CA ALA A 57 -2.61 15.08 6.72
C ALA A 57 -2.14 13.77 7.35
N ILE A 58 -1.30 12.99 6.67
CA ILE A 58 -0.68 11.75 7.21
C ILE A 58 0.23 12.07 8.39
N ASP A 59 1.08 13.08 8.26
CA ASP A 59 2.00 13.47 9.32
C ASP A 59 1.22 13.93 10.56
N LYS A 60 0.16 14.72 10.38
CA LYS A 60 -0.71 15.14 11.48
C LYS A 60 -1.47 13.98 12.13
N ALA A 61 -2.01 13.07 11.31
CA ALA A 61 -2.67 11.86 11.81
C ALA A 61 -1.69 10.93 12.57
N GLY A 62 -0.41 10.96 12.22
CA GLY A 62 0.63 10.16 12.89
C GLY A 62 0.99 10.63 14.29
N GLU A 63 0.65 11.86 14.69
CA GLU A 63 0.93 12.38 16.04
C GLU A 63 0.09 11.68 17.11
N ASP A 64 -1.22 11.56 16.90
CA ASP A 64 -2.17 11.04 17.89
C ASP A 64 -2.97 9.82 17.37
N GLY A 65 -2.66 9.37 16.19
CA GLY A 65 -3.44 8.40 15.44
C GLY A 65 -4.65 9.06 14.74
N GLY A 66 -5.10 8.50 13.62
CA GLY A 66 -6.27 9.02 12.94
C GLY A 66 -6.46 8.51 11.51
N THR A 67 -7.52 9.01 10.90
CA THR A 67 -7.88 8.67 9.52
C THR A 67 -7.57 9.83 8.59
N VAL A 68 -6.76 9.58 7.56
CA VAL A 68 -6.65 10.48 6.42
C VAL A 68 -7.67 10.04 5.39
N ARG A 69 -8.65 10.89 5.08
CA ARG A 69 -9.78 10.55 4.24
C ARG A 69 -9.74 11.32 2.91
N LEU A 70 -9.69 10.57 1.82
CA LEU A 70 -9.77 11.08 0.45
C LEU A 70 -11.21 10.89 -0.05
N SER A 71 -11.92 11.99 -0.34
CA SER A 71 -13.35 11.94 -0.70
C SER A 71 -13.72 12.96 -1.78
N GLY A 72 -14.64 12.57 -2.64
CA GLY A 72 -15.24 13.50 -3.62
C GLY A 72 -14.50 13.65 -4.94
N GLY A 73 -13.53 12.75 -5.25
CA GLY A 73 -12.86 12.80 -6.56
C GLY A 73 -11.51 12.10 -6.61
N ASP A 74 -10.73 12.51 -7.59
CA ASP A 74 -9.41 11.96 -7.89
C ASP A 74 -8.31 12.82 -7.26
N TYR A 75 -7.35 12.16 -6.62
CA TYR A 75 -6.18 12.78 -6.01
C TYR A 75 -4.91 12.29 -6.69
N VAL A 76 -4.25 13.13 -7.49
CA VAL A 76 -2.96 12.78 -8.10
C VAL A 76 -1.83 12.99 -7.09
N SER A 77 -1.02 11.97 -6.85
CA SER A 77 0.06 12.03 -5.87
C SER A 77 1.33 11.30 -6.32
N GLY A 78 2.46 11.83 -5.93
CA GLY A 78 3.72 11.08 -5.83
C GLY A 78 3.76 10.27 -4.54
N THR A 79 4.98 9.94 -4.07
CA THR A 79 5.19 9.15 -2.87
C THR A 79 4.48 9.72 -1.63
N LEU A 80 3.75 8.87 -0.95
CA LEU A 80 3.16 9.11 0.37
C LEU A 80 3.82 8.19 1.40
N ILE A 81 4.37 8.77 2.46
CA ILE A 81 5.06 8.04 3.53
C ILE A 81 4.10 7.90 4.71
N LEU A 82 3.65 6.68 4.97
CA LEU A 82 2.73 6.43 6.07
C LEU A 82 3.42 6.52 7.44
N ARG A 83 2.61 6.74 8.46
CA ARG A 83 3.03 6.79 9.86
C ARG A 83 2.31 5.71 10.66
N SER A 84 2.84 5.40 11.85
CA SER A 84 2.14 4.52 12.78
C SER A 84 0.78 5.09 13.19
N ASN A 85 -0.18 4.20 13.44
CA ASN A 85 -1.54 4.54 13.86
C ASN A 85 -2.32 5.40 12.83
N VAL A 86 -2.02 5.27 11.55
CA VAL A 86 -2.70 5.99 10.47
C VAL A 86 -3.55 5.05 9.63
N ARG A 87 -4.79 5.45 9.40
CA ARG A 87 -5.66 4.86 8.39
C ARG A 87 -5.74 5.79 7.18
N LEU A 88 -5.28 5.33 6.02
CA LEU A 88 -5.51 5.97 4.73
C LEU A 88 -6.78 5.39 4.13
N MET A 89 -7.84 6.19 4.09
CA MET A 89 -9.16 5.80 3.58
C MET A 89 -9.47 6.56 2.30
N VAL A 90 -9.77 5.83 1.24
CA VAL A 90 -10.29 6.38 -0.02
C VAL A 90 -11.78 6.10 -0.06
N ASP A 91 -12.63 7.10 -0.17
CA ASP A 91 -14.07 6.88 -0.23
C ASP A 91 -14.50 6.16 -1.50
N SER A 92 -15.62 5.48 -1.43
CA SER A 92 -16.23 4.87 -2.61
C SER A 92 -16.47 5.95 -3.69
N GLY A 93 -16.01 5.67 -4.92
CA GLY A 93 -16.07 6.63 -6.04
C GLY A 93 -14.94 7.65 -6.07
N SER A 94 -14.02 7.62 -5.09
CA SER A 94 -12.78 8.41 -5.12
C SER A 94 -11.58 7.53 -5.48
N ARG A 95 -10.51 8.15 -5.99
CA ARG A 95 -9.29 7.44 -6.38
C ARG A 95 -8.04 8.20 -5.93
N LEU A 96 -7.05 7.44 -5.50
CA LEU A 96 -5.67 7.93 -5.40
C LEU A 96 -4.91 7.49 -6.66
N LEU A 97 -4.57 8.45 -7.49
CA LEU A 97 -3.85 8.24 -8.75
C LEU A 97 -2.36 8.53 -8.56
N ALA A 98 -1.53 7.59 -8.94
CA ALA A 98 -0.09 7.80 -8.99
C ALA A 98 0.28 8.90 -9.99
N SER A 99 1.18 9.81 -9.63
CA SER A 99 1.74 10.75 -10.60
C SER A 99 2.48 10.00 -11.71
N THR A 100 2.39 10.47 -12.92
CA THR A 100 3.15 9.94 -14.06
C THR A 100 4.53 10.59 -14.22
N ASP A 101 4.86 11.52 -13.35
CA ASP A 101 6.15 12.20 -13.30
C ASP A 101 7.07 11.49 -12.29
N LEU A 102 8.16 10.89 -12.76
CA LEU A 102 9.14 10.19 -11.91
C LEU A 102 9.81 11.08 -10.87
N ALA A 103 9.87 12.39 -11.09
CA ALA A 103 10.41 13.32 -10.11
C ALA A 103 9.61 13.39 -8.80
N ASP A 104 8.35 12.91 -8.82
CA ASP A 104 7.50 12.84 -7.64
C ASP A 104 7.77 11.59 -6.75
N TYR A 105 8.71 10.74 -7.16
CA TYR A 105 9.06 9.52 -6.45
C TYR A 105 10.53 9.54 -6.02
N PRO A 106 10.84 10.18 -4.89
CA PRO A 106 12.18 10.10 -4.31
C PRO A 106 12.52 8.64 -3.97
N GLU A 107 13.79 8.29 -4.05
CA GLU A 107 14.25 6.98 -3.62
C GLU A 107 13.96 6.75 -2.13
N GLN A 108 13.36 5.60 -1.81
CA GLN A 108 13.13 5.15 -0.45
C GLN A 108 14.15 4.05 -0.13
N ILE A 109 15.31 4.45 0.37
CA ILE A 109 16.35 3.52 0.78
C ILE A 109 15.96 2.93 2.13
N ALA A 110 15.65 1.64 2.14
CA ALA A 110 15.26 0.93 3.35
C ALA A 110 16.41 0.91 4.38
N ARG A 111 16.09 1.01 5.67
CA ARG A 111 17.07 0.88 6.77
C ARG A 111 17.77 -0.48 6.72
N ARG A 112 17.03 -1.52 6.36
CA ARG A 112 17.58 -2.84 6.03
C ARG A 112 17.53 -2.98 4.51
N LEU A 113 18.69 -2.87 3.87
CA LEU A 113 18.80 -3.01 2.42
C LEU A 113 18.28 -4.38 1.95
N THR A 114 17.49 -4.34 0.92
CA THR A 114 16.93 -5.52 0.25
C THR A 114 17.61 -5.74 -1.10
N VAL A 115 17.40 -6.89 -1.70
CA VAL A 115 17.86 -7.15 -3.07
C VAL A 115 17.26 -6.15 -4.06
N GLN A 116 16.02 -5.73 -3.83
CA GLN A 116 15.35 -4.71 -4.64
C GLN A 116 16.09 -3.37 -4.57
N ASP A 117 16.55 -2.96 -3.38
CA ASP A 117 17.26 -1.70 -3.21
C ASP A 117 18.67 -1.73 -3.84
N THR A 118 19.41 -2.83 -3.65
CA THR A 118 20.84 -2.88 -3.98
C THR A 118 21.12 -3.34 -5.41
N ASN A 119 20.35 -4.30 -5.92
CA ASN A 119 20.67 -4.95 -7.19
C ASN A 119 19.69 -4.59 -8.31
N MET A 120 18.51 -4.07 -7.96
CA MET A 120 17.44 -3.83 -8.92
C MET A 120 17.07 -2.36 -9.07
N GLY A 121 17.56 -1.46 -8.21
CA GLY A 121 17.19 -0.05 -8.22
C GLY A 121 15.67 0.18 -8.05
N MET A 122 14.99 -0.76 -7.41
CA MET A 122 13.55 -0.75 -7.23
C MET A 122 13.22 -0.20 -5.83
N ASN A 123 13.38 1.09 -5.66
CA ASN A 123 13.28 1.77 -4.36
C ASN A 123 12.32 2.97 -4.38
N GLN A 124 11.38 2.98 -5.31
CA GLN A 124 10.37 4.02 -5.47
C GLN A 124 8.96 3.41 -5.33
N SER A 125 8.04 4.11 -4.69
CA SER A 125 6.64 3.66 -4.56
C SER A 125 5.66 4.83 -4.37
N LEU A 126 4.39 4.60 -4.71
CA LEU A 126 3.32 5.54 -4.38
C LEU A 126 3.06 5.56 -2.87
N ILE A 127 2.87 4.40 -2.26
CA ILE A 127 2.72 4.25 -0.81
C ILE A 127 3.98 3.61 -0.24
N PHE A 128 4.59 4.26 0.73
CA PHE A 128 5.74 3.75 1.46
C PHE A 128 5.48 3.74 2.97
N ALA A 129 5.86 2.65 3.63
CA ALA A 129 5.91 2.58 5.08
C ALA A 129 7.12 1.76 5.52
N GLU A 130 7.84 2.22 6.54
CA GLU A 130 8.93 1.46 7.15
C GLU A 130 8.93 1.63 8.66
N GLY A 131 8.97 0.48 9.37
CA GLY A 131 9.03 0.46 10.83
C GLY A 131 7.80 1.03 11.52
N CYS A 132 6.65 1.00 10.86
CA CYS A 132 5.39 1.54 11.38
C CYS A 132 4.53 0.43 12.00
N GLU A 133 3.63 0.83 12.90
CA GLU A 133 2.64 -0.05 13.53
C GLU A 133 1.22 0.45 13.29
N ASN A 134 0.27 -0.50 13.25
CA ASN A 134 -1.17 -0.18 13.14
C ASN A 134 -1.48 0.67 11.91
N ILE A 135 -1.14 0.17 10.74
CA ILE A 135 -1.44 0.80 9.46
C ILE A 135 -2.72 0.19 8.90
N CYS A 136 -3.63 1.05 8.42
CA CYS A 136 -4.79 0.61 7.65
C CYS A 136 -4.85 1.36 6.33
N ILE A 137 -5.07 0.64 5.23
CA ILE A 137 -5.28 1.21 3.89
C ILE A 137 -6.59 0.62 3.36
N CYS A 138 -7.59 1.45 3.06
CA CYS A 138 -8.89 0.91 2.72
C CYS A 138 -9.74 1.80 1.82
N GLY A 139 -10.74 1.16 1.21
CA GLY A 139 -11.77 1.79 0.40
C GLY A 139 -11.33 2.22 -1.00
N GLY A 140 -12.26 2.62 -1.83
CA GLY A 140 -12.05 3.19 -3.15
C GLY A 140 -11.04 2.47 -4.04
N GLU A 141 -10.19 3.27 -4.70
CA GLU A 141 -9.23 2.74 -5.67
C GLU A 141 -7.86 3.44 -5.55
N LEU A 142 -6.78 2.65 -5.59
CA LEU A 142 -5.42 3.10 -5.86
C LEU A 142 -5.04 2.71 -7.28
N ASP A 143 -4.74 3.68 -8.13
CA ASP A 143 -4.34 3.43 -9.53
C ASP A 143 -2.91 3.92 -9.76
N GLY A 144 -2.01 3.00 -10.03
CA GLY A 144 -0.59 3.27 -10.30
C GLY A 144 -0.34 3.93 -11.65
N GLN A 145 -1.35 4.07 -12.51
CA GLN A 145 -1.25 4.61 -13.87
C GLN A 145 -0.10 3.99 -14.71
N GLY A 146 0.27 2.74 -14.37
CA GLY A 146 1.43 2.01 -14.84
C GLY A 146 1.30 1.51 -16.26
N THR A 147 1.21 2.40 -17.23
CA THR A 147 1.25 2.05 -18.65
C THR A 147 2.67 2.20 -19.20
N ARG A 148 2.98 1.54 -20.33
CA ARG A 148 4.24 1.74 -21.04
C ARG A 148 4.49 3.20 -21.47
N ALA A 149 3.42 3.92 -21.77
CA ALA A 149 3.53 5.32 -22.17
C ALA A 149 3.97 6.20 -20.98
N ASN A 150 3.44 5.91 -19.78
CA ASN A 150 3.76 6.66 -18.57
C ASN A 150 5.10 6.23 -17.95
N PHE A 151 5.40 4.94 -17.99
CA PHE A 151 6.62 4.38 -17.40
C PHE A 151 7.30 3.44 -18.41
N PRO A 152 8.08 3.97 -19.35
CA PRO A 152 8.65 3.22 -20.48
C PRO A 152 9.88 2.35 -20.13
N GLY A 153 10.16 2.14 -18.86
CA GLY A 153 11.35 1.40 -18.40
C GLY A 153 11.55 0.05 -19.07
N ASP A 154 12.80 -0.38 -19.18
CA ASP A 154 13.22 -1.59 -19.87
C ASP A 154 12.77 -2.86 -19.10
N GLU A 155 12.39 -3.89 -19.85
CA GLU A 155 11.90 -5.18 -19.35
C GLU A 155 13.03 -6.20 -19.10
N THR A 156 14.24 -5.84 -19.40
CA THR A 156 15.39 -6.75 -19.37
C THR A 156 15.82 -7.07 -17.94
N CYS A 157 14.92 -7.67 -17.18
CA CYS A 157 15.17 -8.71 -16.20
C CYS A 157 15.84 -8.43 -14.86
N HIS A 158 16.36 -7.27 -14.53
CA HIS A 158 17.05 -7.09 -13.24
C HIS A 158 16.60 -5.85 -12.45
N GLY A 159 15.30 -5.65 -12.41
CA GLY A 159 14.72 -4.45 -11.86
C GLY A 159 14.61 -3.35 -12.92
N THR A 160 13.64 -2.50 -12.76
CA THR A 160 13.41 -1.41 -13.71
C THR A 160 13.43 -0.11 -12.95
N PRO A 161 14.60 0.56 -12.88
CA PRO A 161 14.67 1.92 -12.35
C PRO A 161 13.62 2.79 -13.03
N GLY A 162 12.92 3.61 -12.27
CA GLY A 162 11.90 4.49 -12.83
C GLY A 162 10.53 3.86 -13.04
N ARG A 163 10.26 2.74 -12.37
CA ARG A 163 8.92 2.13 -12.27
C ARG A 163 8.53 1.99 -10.79
N PRO A 164 7.74 2.91 -10.24
CA PRO A 164 7.35 2.83 -8.84
C PRO A 164 6.47 1.61 -8.54
N PHE A 165 6.67 1.01 -7.35
CA PHE A 165 5.67 0.11 -6.77
C PHE A 165 4.38 0.85 -6.49
N LEU A 166 3.26 0.15 -6.44
CA LEU A 166 2.06 0.76 -5.88
C LEU A 166 2.19 0.91 -4.36
N MET A 167 2.61 -0.17 -3.68
CA MET A 167 2.83 -0.16 -2.22
C MET A 167 4.13 -0.88 -1.85
N ARG A 168 4.92 -0.27 -0.95
CA ARG A 168 6.12 -0.82 -0.32
C ARG A 168 6.01 -0.68 1.19
N ILE A 169 5.85 -1.79 1.89
CA ILE A 169 5.63 -1.85 3.35
C ILE A 169 6.73 -2.72 3.95
N LEU A 170 7.61 -2.10 4.73
CA LEU A 170 8.84 -2.71 5.22
C LEU A 170 8.90 -2.66 6.76
N ASP A 171 9.32 -3.75 7.40
CA ASP A 171 9.52 -3.82 8.86
C ASP A 171 8.29 -3.31 9.68
N CYS A 172 7.08 -3.47 9.15
CA CYS A 172 5.85 -2.97 9.75
C CYS A 172 5.11 -4.07 10.53
N ARG A 173 4.26 -3.64 11.47
CA ARG A 173 3.44 -4.53 12.30
C ARG A 173 1.98 -4.10 12.29
N ASN A 174 1.05 -5.07 12.32
CA ASN A 174 -0.40 -4.82 12.27
C ASN A 174 -0.78 -4.00 11.04
N VAL A 175 -0.61 -4.57 9.86
CA VAL A 175 -0.97 -3.95 8.59
C VAL A 175 -2.27 -4.54 8.11
N HIS A 176 -3.28 -3.72 7.91
CA HIS A 176 -4.58 -4.13 7.40
C HIS A 176 -4.91 -3.40 6.10
N VAL A 177 -5.05 -4.14 5.00
CA VAL A 177 -5.48 -3.61 3.70
C VAL A 177 -6.81 -4.25 3.35
N HIS A 178 -7.86 -3.43 3.17
CA HIS A 178 -9.19 -4.01 2.96
C HIS A 178 -10.14 -3.15 2.14
N ASP A 179 -11.15 -3.81 1.55
CA ASP A 179 -12.25 -3.17 0.79
C ASP A 179 -11.75 -2.20 -0.29
N ILE A 180 -10.65 -2.54 -0.96
CA ILE A 180 -9.93 -1.64 -1.86
C ILE A 180 -9.70 -2.29 -3.23
N THR A 181 -9.67 -1.46 -4.27
CA THR A 181 -9.23 -1.85 -5.61
C THR A 181 -7.84 -1.31 -5.88
N LEU A 182 -6.90 -2.18 -6.25
CA LEU A 182 -5.53 -1.85 -6.63
C LEU A 182 -5.39 -2.05 -8.14
N ARG A 183 -4.88 -1.03 -8.85
CA ARG A 183 -4.79 -1.06 -10.31
C ARG A 183 -3.46 -0.60 -10.83
N SER A 184 -3.13 -1.15 -11.99
CA SER A 184 -2.15 -0.60 -12.93
C SER A 184 -0.85 -0.14 -12.29
N ALA A 185 -0.24 -0.96 -11.43
CA ALA A 185 1.08 -0.64 -10.90
C ALA A 185 2.10 -0.48 -12.03
N ALA A 186 3.00 0.48 -11.91
CA ALA A 186 4.10 0.63 -12.87
C ALA A 186 5.13 -0.49 -12.72
N CYS A 187 5.32 -0.98 -11.49
CA CYS A 187 6.12 -2.14 -11.15
C CYS A 187 5.23 -3.16 -10.41
N TRP A 188 5.67 -3.68 -9.27
CA TRP A 188 4.86 -4.60 -8.47
C TRP A 188 3.75 -3.88 -7.73
N MET A 189 2.65 -4.60 -7.54
CA MET A 189 1.46 -4.05 -6.89
C MET A 189 1.70 -3.84 -5.40
N GLU A 190 2.18 -4.87 -4.73
CA GLU A 190 2.34 -4.90 -3.28
C GLU A 190 3.66 -5.57 -2.92
N ASN A 191 4.38 -4.97 -1.98
CA ASN A 191 5.62 -5.51 -1.46
C ASN A 191 5.61 -5.41 0.07
N TYR A 192 5.53 -6.55 0.75
CA TYR A 192 5.58 -6.66 2.20
C TYR A 192 6.86 -7.41 2.58
N LEU A 193 7.80 -6.73 3.22
CA LEU A 193 9.06 -7.32 3.64
C LEU A 193 9.23 -7.22 5.16
N ASN A 194 9.53 -8.35 5.79
CA ASN A 194 9.76 -8.44 7.24
C ASN A 194 8.61 -7.83 8.08
N CYS A 195 7.39 -7.96 7.60
CA CYS A 195 6.19 -7.49 8.29
C CYS A 195 5.65 -8.58 9.22
N ASP A 196 5.07 -8.15 10.34
CA ASP A 196 4.39 -9.03 11.29
C ASP A 196 2.90 -8.67 11.35
N ARG A 197 2.03 -9.68 11.23
CA ARG A 197 0.56 -9.55 11.19
C ARG A 197 0.07 -8.63 10.08
N VAL A 198 0.10 -9.16 8.87
CA VAL A 198 -0.49 -8.54 7.67
C VAL A 198 -1.81 -9.23 7.34
N LEU A 199 -2.88 -8.46 7.23
CA LEU A 199 -4.20 -8.94 6.82
C LEU A 199 -4.64 -8.23 5.55
N LEU A 200 -4.97 -9.01 4.53
CA LEU A 200 -5.55 -8.54 3.27
C LEU A 200 -6.97 -9.10 3.16
N GLU A 201 -7.97 -8.22 3.10
CA GLU A 201 -9.36 -8.64 3.02
C GLU A 201 -10.12 -7.89 1.92
N ARG A 202 -10.85 -8.60 1.10
CA ARG A 202 -11.68 -8.02 0.04
C ARG A 202 -10.91 -7.02 -0.83
N VAL A 203 -9.66 -7.39 -1.17
CA VAL A 203 -8.80 -6.64 -2.08
C VAL A 203 -9.05 -7.12 -3.50
N THR A 204 -9.33 -6.20 -4.40
CA THR A 204 -9.45 -6.47 -5.84
C THR A 204 -8.21 -5.97 -6.55
N VAL A 205 -7.49 -6.84 -7.24
CA VAL A 205 -6.30 -6.48 -8.03
C VAL A 205 -6.62 -6.53 -9.52
N ARG A 206 -6.29 -5.44 -10.25
CA ARG A 206 -6.44 -5.34 -11.71
C ARG A 206 -5.14 -4.79 -12.31
N ASN A 207 -4.25 -5.67 -12.73
CA ASN A 207 -2.90 -5.31 -13.13
C ASN A 207 -2.48 -5.95 -14.45
N GLN A 208 -2.90 -5.38 -15.58
CA GLN A 208 -2.65 -5.91 -16.93
C GLN A 208 -2.07 -4.85 -17.88
N THR A 209 -1.55 -3.76 -17.36
CA THR A 209 -1.21 -2.59 -18.18
C THR A 209 0.27 -2.46 -18.48
N ASN A 210 1.14 -3.17 -17.77
CA ASN A 210 2.58 -3.15 -17.97
C ASN A 210 3.18 -4.56 -17.79
N TYR A 211 4.49 -4.74 -18.04
CA TYR A 211 5.19 -6.02 -17.85
C TYR A 211 5.70 -6.18 -16.42
N ASN A 212 5.83 -7.44 -15.97
CA ASN A 212 6.39 -7.80 -14.65
C ASN A 212 5.82 -6.93 -13.52
N ASN A 213 4.51 -6.87 -13.47
CA ASN A 213 3.76 -6.07 -12.51
C ASN A 213 2.88 -6.97 -11.64
N ASP A 214 3.50 -7.98 -11.04
CA ASP A 214 2.88 -8.97 -10.15
C ASP A 214 2.19 -8.33 -8.93
#